data_921cc9bc383c2d1e59507236398b8a79
#
_entry.id   921cc9bc383c2d1e59507236398b8a79
#
_cell.length_a   1.000
_cell.length_b   1.000
_cell.length_c   1.000
_cell.angle_alpha   90.00
_cell.angle_beta   90.00
_cell.angle_gamma   90.00
#
_symmetry.space_group_name_H-M   'P 1'
#
loop_
_entity.id
_entity.type
_entity.pdbx_description
1 polymer ?
#
loop_
_entity_poly.entity_id
_entity_poly.type
_entity_poly.pdbx_seq_one_letter_code
_entity_poly.pdbx_strand_id
1 'polypeptide(L)'
;MPVTQNRIPGTALDSKTILERIRFHLRYSIGVRKEDATPYALFKAFALAVRQELLDLHHATQERYRESQTKRVYYLSLEFLIGRSLENNLIALDLYDIFAEAAREWGIELSEIANTEPDAALGNGGLGRLAACFLDSMATLGVPGFGYGINYEYGLFRQQIRRGYQVEMPDHWRMEDSPWQVEMSRDALYIPVYGRVEDGVDRDGNYNPMWMEWRILVGVPYDMPVIGYGAKTVNYLRLYTASSTACAAGPRCRRSAHRRRAPAPTAARRR
;
A
#
# COMPACT_ATOMS: atom_id res chain seq x y z
N MET A 1 1.11 30.75 11.99
CA MET A 1 -0.26 30.82 12.52
C MET A 1 -0.62 29.42 12.95
N PRO A 2 -1.12 29.19 14.17
CA PRO A 2 -1.51 27.86 14.62
C PRO A 2 -2.67 27.39 13.77
N VAL A 3 -2.51 26.21 13.16
CA VAL A 3 -3.56 25.53 12.41
C VAL A 3 -4.64 25.09 13.39
N THR A 4 -5.74 25.85 13.43
CA THR A 4 -6.91 25.49 14.23
C THR A 4 -7.46 24.15 13.76
N GLN A 5 -7.35 23.18 14.64
CA GLN A 5 -7.77 21.79 14.48
C GLN A 5 -9.29 21.70 14.17
N ASN A 6 -9.65 21.34 12.92
CA ASN A 6 -10.92 20.70 12.66
C ASN A 6 -10.77 19.19 12.92
N ARG A 7 -10.50 18.83 14.19
CA ARG A 7 -10.61 17.43 14.64
C ARG A 7 -12.08 17.07 14.70
N ILE A 8 -12.42 15.87 14.21
CA ILE A 8 -13.74 15.27 14.46
C ILE A 8 -13.96 15.30 15.98
N PRO A 9 -15.08 15.81 16.49
CA PRO A 9 -15.34 15.88 17.93
C PRO A 9 -15.46 14.47 18.52
N GLY A 10 -14.45 14.03 19.25
CA GLY A 10 -14.52 12.76 19.97
C GLY A 10 -13.16 12.30 20.45
N THR A 11 -12.82 12.59 21.69
CA THR A 11 -11.65 12.22 22.46
C THR A 11 -10.34 12.90 22.05
N ALA A 12 -9.80 13.72 22.93
CA ALA A 12 -8.41 14.17 22.86
C ALA A 12 -7.53 12.91 22.82
N LEU A 13 -6.79 12.71 21.72
CA LEU A 13 -5.82 11.63 21.62
C LEU A 13 -4.66 11.98 22.59
N ASP A 14 -4.54 11.22 23.65
CA ASP A 14 -3.39 11.24 24.54
C ASP A 14 -2.52 9.98 24.34
N SER A 15 -1.34 9.97 24.92
CA SER A 15 -0.40 8.85 24.82
C SER A 15 -1.01 7.54 25.34
N LYS A 16 -1.86 7.60 26.35
CA LYS A 16 -2.55 6.42 26.92
C LYS A 16 -3.53 5.81 25.93
N THR A 17 -4.35 6.62 25.31
CA THR A 17 -5.30 6.17 24.26
C THR A 17 -4.54 5.54 23.08
N ILE A 18 -3.44 6.15 22.66
CA ILE A 18 -2.59 5.60 21.60
C ILE A 18 -2.00 4.25 22.01
N LEU A 19 -1.50 4.13 23.24
CA LEU A 19 -0.98 2.85 23.76
C LEU A 19 -2.05 1.75 23.81
N GLU A 20 -3.27 2.08 24.19
CA GLU A 20 -4.38 1.12 24.18
C GLU A 20 -4.68 0.64 22.76
N ARG A 21 -4.68 1.54 21.76
CA ARG A 21 -4.86 1.18 20.35
C ARG A 21 -3.72 0.30 19.84
N ILE A 22 -2.47 0.64 20.17
CA ILE A 22 -1.31 -0.18 19.78
C ILE A 22 -1.39 -1.57 20.41
N ARG A 23 -1.75 -1.67 21.71
CA ARG A 23 -1.98 -2.96 22.40
C ARG A 23 -3.12 -3.75 21.76
N PHE A 24 -4.21 -3.07 21.38
CA PHE A 24 -5.32 -3.69 20.67
C PHE A 24 -4.84 -4.31 19.35
N HIS A 25 -4.09 -3.56 18.54
CA HIS A 25 -3.59 -4.07 17.26
C HIS A 25 -2.58 -5.20 17.43
N LEU A 26 -1.65 -5.11 18.39
CA LEU A 26 -0.76 -6.24 18.69
C LEU A 26 -1.54 -7.50 19.00
N ARG A 27 -2.51 -7.39 19.91
CA ARG A 27 -3.24 -8.56 20.41
C ARG A 27 -4.24 -9.13 19.41
N TYR A 28 -5.03 -8.28 18.76
CA TYR A 28 -6.20 -8.73 17.99
C TYR A 28 -6.01 -8.66 16.48
N SER A 29 -5.17 -7.77 15.96
CA SER A 29 -4.92 -7.67 14.52
C SER A 29 -3.69 -8.48 14.10
N ILE A 30 -2.68 -8.57 14.96
CA ILE A 30 -1.41 -9.26 14.69
C ILE A 30 -1.35 -10.61 15.43
N GLY A 31 -1.98 -10.72 16.61
CA GLY A 31 -2.05 -11.95 17.39
C GLY A 31 -0.82 -12.22 18.26
N VAL A 32 -0.09 -11.15 18.65
CA VAL A 32 1.17 -11.25 19.40
C VAL A 32 1.06 -10.43 20.70
N ARG A 33 1.68 -10.93 21.79
CA ARG A 33 1.85 -10.15 23.03
C ARG A 33 3.05 -9.22 22.90
N LYS A 34 3.09 -8.17 23.72
CA LYS A 34 4.19 -7.20 23.73
C LYS A 34 5.56 -7.87 23.89
N GLU A 35 5.65 -8.82 24.82
CA GLU A 35 6.88 -9.52 25.19
C GLU A 35 7.43 -10.39 24.05
N ASP A 36 6.54 -10.86 23.17
CA ASP A 36 6.86 -11.74 22.05
C ASP A 36 6.93 -10.97 20.73
N ALA A 37 6.74 -9.64 20.75
CA ALA A 37 6.63 -8.83 19.54
C ALA A 37 7.98 -8.62 18.87
N THR A 38 8.06 -8.95 17.58
CA THR A 38 9.21 -8.59 16.75
C THR A 38 9.22 -7.08 16.46
N PRO A 39 10.36 -6.48 16.10
CA PRO A 39 10.40 -5.06 15.66
C PRO A 39 9.37 -4.74 14.57
N TYR A 40 9.19 -5.65 13.61
CA TYR A 40 8.19 -5.48 12.56
C TYR A 40 6.75 -5.56 13.08
N ALA A 41 6.45 -6.44 14.02
CA ALA A 41 5.13 -6.51 14.64
C ALA A 41 4.80 -5.23 15.41
N LEU A 42 5.78 -4.62 16.08
CA LEU A 42 5.64 -3.32 16.73
C LEU A 42 5.38 -2.23 15.70
N PHE A 43 6.21 -2.12 14.67
CA PHE A 43 5.97 -1.18 13.56
C PHE A 43 4.54 -1.34 13.01
N LYS A 44 4.12 -2.57 12.70
CA LYS A 44 2.79 -2.85 12.16
C LYS A 44 1.66 -2.39 13.09
N ALA A 45 1.81 -2.58 14.41
CA ALA A 45 0.83 -2.12 15.38
C ALA A 45 0.73 -0.60 15.45
N PHE A 46 1.86 0.11 15.45
CA PHE A 46 1.91 1.57 15.38
C PHE A 46 1.27 2.08 14.09
N ALA A 47 1.65 1.52 12.96
CA ALA A 47 1.10 1.89 11.65
C ALA A 47 -0.41 1.64 11.55
N LEU A 48 -0.92 0.55 12.12
CA LEU A 48 -2.36 0.28 12.18
C LEU A 48 -3.10 1.28 13.05
N ALA A 49 -2.52 1.73 14.16
CA ALA A 49 -3.11 2.77 15.01
C ALA A 49 -3.16 4.13 14.27
N VAL A 50 -2.12 4.48 13.51
CA VAL A 50 -2.11 5.67 12.65
C VAL A 50 -3.14 5.54 11.52
N ARG A 51 -3.25 4.35 10.91
CA ARG A 51 -4.20 4.09 9.82
C ARG A 51 -5.65 4.30 10.24
N GLN A 52 -6.02 4.07 11.50
CA GLN A 52 -7.37 4.38 11.98
C GLN A 52 -7.71 5.86 11.75
N GLU A 53 -6.84 6.77 12.18
CA GLU A 53 -7.04 8.22 11.99
C GLU A 53 -7.09 8.59 10.50
N LEU A 54 -6.22 7.97 9.68
CA LEU A 54 -6.21 8.19 8.23
C LEU A 54 -7.52 7.76 7.58
N LEU A 55 -8.08 6.63 7.97
CA LEU A 55 -9.32 6.12 7.38
C LEU A 55 -10.53 6.94 7.81
N ASP A 56 -10.60 7.40 9.06
CA ASP A 56 -11.66 8.29 9.52
C ASP A 56 -11.65 9.61 8.73
N LEU A 57 -10.48 10.22 8.57
CA LEU A 57 -10.32 11.41 7.75
C LEU A 57 -10.58 11.16 6.25
N HIS A 58 -10.22 9.98 5.75
CA HIS A 58 -10.53 9.57 4.40
C HIS A 58 -12.05 9.51 4.16
N HIS A 59 -12.79 8.86 5.06
CA HIS A 59 -14.24 8.79 4.96
C HIS A 59 -14.89 10.18 4.98
N ALA A 60 -14.46 11.05 5.90
CA ALA A 60 -14.92 12.44 5.94
C ALA A 60 -14.55 13.21 4.65
N THR A 61 -13.38 12.96 4.08
CA THR A 61 -12.97 13.56 2.81
C THR A 61 -13.86 13.10 1.66
N GLN A 62 -14.15 11.80 1.57
CA GLN A 62 -15.01 11.26 0.51
C GLN A 62 -16.44 11.77 0.60
N GLU A 63 -16.95 11.98 1.83
CA GLU A 63 -18.27 12.55 2.03
C GLU A 63 -18.33 13.99 1.52
N ARG A 64 -17.38 14.83 1.90
CA ARG A 64 -17.27 16.20 1.36
C ARG A 64 -17.22 16.24 -0.18
N TYR A 65 -16.50 15.28 -0.80
CA TYR A 65 -16.43 15.20 -2.26
C TYR A 65 -17.75 14.79 -2.90
N ARG A 66 -18.55 13.94 -2.25
CA ARG A 66 -19.89 13.57 -2.72
C ARG A 66 -20.86 14.74 -2.62
N GLU A 67 -20.91 15.40 -1.45
CA GLU A 67 -21.79 16.53 -1.21
C GLU A 67 -21.52 17.69 -2.14
N SER A 68 -20.24 17.98 -2.39
CA SER A 68 -19.83 19.09 -3.26
C SER A 68 -19.85 18.73 -4.75
N GLN A 69 -20.10 17.46 -5.12
CA GLN A 69 -20.04 16.97 -6.51
C GLN A 69 -18.77 17.41 -7.24
N THR A 70 -17.63 17.38 -6.54
CA THR A 70 -16.37 17.91 -7.06
C THR A 70 -15.85 17.09 -8.24
N LYS A 71 -15.23 17.80 -9.22
CA LYS A 71 -14.50 17.16 -10.30
C LYS A 71 -13.28 16.42 -9.75
N ARG A 72 -13.09 15.17 -10.16
CA ARG A 72 -11.99 14.30 -9.71
C ARG A 72 -10.84 14.31 -10.71
N VAL A 73 -9.62 14.24 -10.19
CA VAL A 73 -8.39 14.08 -10.95
C VAL A 73 -7.89 12.66 -10.77
N TYR A 74 -7.61 11.96 -11.86
CA TYR A 74 -7.05 10.61 -11.84
C TYR A 74 -5.63 10.65 -12.39
N TYR A 75 -4.67 10.24 -11.55
CA TYR A 75 -3.26 10.20 -11.92
C TYR A 75 -2.83 8.75 -12.13
N LEU A 76 -2.61 8.40 -13.40
CA LEU A 76 -2.19 7.05 -13.79
C LEU A 76 -0.67 7.03 -13.93
N SER A 77 -0.01 6.12 -13.21
CA SER A 77 1.42 5.88 -13.34
C SER A 77 1.75 4.42 -13.16
N LEU A 78 2.73 3.93 -13.91
CA LEU A 78 3.30 2.60 -13.70
C LEU A 78 4.23 2.56 -12.49
N GLU A 79 4.69 3.73 -12.00
CA GLU A 79 5.63 3.84 -10.91
C GLU A 79 5.13 4.81 -9.85
N PHE A 80 5.23 4.40 -8.57
CA PHE A 80 5.04 5.26 -7.41
C PHE A 80 6.15 5.00 -6.39
N LEU A 81 7.15 5.87 -6.35
CA LEU A 81 8.23 5.78 -5.36
C LEU A 81 7.82 6.50 -4.08
N ILE A 82 7.04 5.81 -3.26
CA ILE A 82 6.40 6.37 -2.07
C ILE A 82 7.41 6.51 -0.94
N GLY A 83 8.17 5.48 -0.67
CA GLY A 83 9.05 5.42 0.47
C GLY A 83 8.36 4.94 1.74
N ARG A 84 8.90 5.33 2.90
CA ARG A 84 8.35 5.07 4.22
C ARG A 84 7.27 6.08 4.55
N SER A 85 6.19 5.64 5.17
CA SER A 85 4.98 6.45 5.37
C SER A 85 4.69 6.79 6.83
N LEU A 86 5.26 6.05 7.81
CA LEU A 86 4.89 6.22 9.22
C LEU A 86 5.15 7.65 9.72
N GLU A 87 6.38 8.13 9.59
CA GLU A 87 6.73 9.48 10.08
C GLU A 87 6.01 10.57 9.28
N ASN A 88 5.91 10.42 7.96
CA ASN A 88 5.17 11.37 7.12
C ASN A 88 3.71 11.49 7.57
N ASN A 89 3.05 10.36 7.82
CA ASN A 89 1.66 10.35 8.27
C ASN A 89 1.50 10.96 9.66
N LEU A 90 2.41 10.65 10.59
CA LEU A 90 2.39 11.23 11.95
C LEU A 90 2.59 12.75 11.94
N ILE A 91 3.52 13.25 11.14
CA ILE A 91 3.76 14.70 10.99
C ILE A 91 2.55 15.38 10.35
N ALA A 92 2.00 14.80 9.29
CA ALA A 92 0.84 15.37 8.60
C ALA A 92 -0.42 15.40 9.49
N LEU A 93 -0.57 14.42 10.40
CA LEU A 93 -1.65 14.35 11.39
C LEU A 93 -1.42 15.22 12.63
N ASP A 94 -0.22 15.78 12.82
CA ASP A 94 0.19 16.45 14.07
C ASP A 94 0.13 15.51 15.29
N LEU A 95 0.55 14.25 15.11
CA LEU A 95 0.51 13.20 16.13
C LEU A 95 1.91 12.67 16.50
N TYR A 96 2.97 13.21 15.90
CA TYR A 96 4.33 12.68 16.08
C TYR A 96 4.74 12.64 17.55
N ASP A 97 4.55 13.74 18.29
CA ASP A 97 4.98 13.86 19.69
C ASP A 97 4.21 12.90 20.61
N ILE A 98 2.90 12.73 20.37
CA ILE A 98 2.03 11.83 21.16
C ILE A 98 2.46 10.38 20.94
N PHE A 99 2.75 9.97 19.69
CA PHE A 99 3.25 8.64 19.39
C PHE A 99 4.66 8.40 19.89
N ALA A 100 5.52 9.42 19.90
CA ALA A 100 6.86 9.36 20.47
C ALA A 100 6.80 9.17 22.00
N GLU A 101 5.88 9.86 22.69
CA GLU A 101 5.63 9.66 24.11
C GLU A 101 5.13 8.24 24.39
N ALA A 102 4.16 7.75 23.63
CA ALA A 102 3.65 6.40 23.74
C ALA A 102 4.74 5.33 23.50
N ALA A 103 5.65 5.54 22.56
CA ALA A 103 6.77 4.63 22.31
C ALA A 103 7.74 4.62 23.51
N ARG A 104 8.08 5.80 24.07
CA ARG A 104 8.94 5.92 25.26
C ARG A 104 8.36 5.23 26.50
N GLU A 105 7.04 5.24 26.70
CA GLU A 105 6.38 4.47 27.76
C GLU A 105 6.62 2.95 27.63
N TRP A 106 6.95 2.48 26.44
CA TRP A 106 7.34 1.09 26.18
C TRP A 106 8.85 0.87 26.18
N GLY A 107 9.64 1.92 26.43
CA GLY A 107 11.10 1.86 26.42
C GLY A 107 11.69 1.75 25.01
N ILE A 108 11.00 2.28 24.00
CA ILE A 108 11.43 2.21 22.60
C ILE A 108 11.38 3.63 22.03
N GLU A 109 12.37 3.99 21.21
CA GLU A 109 12.33 5.23 20.46
C GLU A 109 11.48 5.09 19.18
N LEU A 110 10.64 6.09 18.89
CA LEU A 110 9.78 6.08 17.70
C LEU A 110 10.58 5.92 16.40
N SER A 111 11.77 6.52 16.34
CA SER A 111 12.69 6.42 15.21
C SER A 111 13.17 4.98 14.95
N GLU A 112 13.32 4.15 15.99
CA GLU A 112 13.68 2.74 15.85
C GLU A 112 12.52 1.97 15.20
N ILE A 113 11.28 2.27 15.60
CA ILE A 113 10.07 1.71 15.01
C ILE A 113 9.95 2.12 13.55
N ALA A 114 10.12 3.41 13.24
CA ALA A 114 10.05 3.94 11.89
C ALA A 114 11.13 3.35 10.97
N ASN A 115 12.34 3.09 11.50
CA ASN A 115 13.42 2.46 10.73
C ASN A 115 13.14 0.99 10.37
N THR A 116 12.18 0.37 11.04
CA THR A 116 11.75 -1.01 10.72
C THR A 116 10.80 -1.06 9.51
N GLU A 117 10.21 0.08 9.12
CA GLU A 117 9.30 0.17 7.98
C GLU A 117 10.00 -0.21 6.67
N PRO A 118 9.47 -1.19 5.91
CA PRO A 118 9.95 -1.48 4.57
C PRO A 118 9.72 -0.30 3.63
N ASP A 119 10.68 -0.03 2.77
CA ASP A 119 10.54 1.02 1.76
C ASP A 119 9.59 0.57 0.63
N ALA A 120 8.50 1.28 0.42
CA ALA A 120 7.59 1.05 -0.69
C ALA A 120 8.18 1.65 -1.98
N ALA A 121 9.28 1.05 -2.46
CA ALA A 121 10.00 1.47 -3.65
C ALA A 121 9.36 0.90 -4.94
N LEU A 122 8.12 1.33 -5.24
CA LEU A 122 7.37 0.90 -6.43
C LEU A 122 7.71 1.75 -7.66
N GLY A 123 8.93 2.17 -7.76
CA GLY A 123 9.45 3.01 -8.83
C GLY A 123 10.96 3.02 -8.84
N ASN A 124 11.56 3.53 -9.92
CA ASN A 124 13.00 3.48 -10.13
C ASN A 124 13.69 4.84 -9.93
N GLY A 125 12.98 5.95 -10.10
CA GLY A 125 13.61 7.26 -10.02
C GLY A 125 12.64 8.42 -10.09
N GLY A 126 12.99 9.47 -10.82
CA GLY A 126 12.30 10.75 -10.84
C GLY A 126 10.82 10.69 -11.23
N LEU A 127 10.44 9.82 -12.18
CA LEU A 127 9.05 9.65 -12.59
C LEU A 127 8.19 9.12 -11.43
N GLY A 128 8.64 8.05 -10.78
CA GLY A 128 7.93 7.46 -9.64
C GLY A 128 7.87 8.39 -8.43
N ARG A 129 8.95 9.14 -8.16
CA ARG A 129 8.96 10.12 -7.08
C ARG A 129 8.08 11.33 -7.38
N LEU A 130 8.07 11.82 -8.62
CA LEU A 130 7.17 12.90 -9.04
C LEU A 130 5.70 12.49 -8.86
N ALA A 131 5.33 11.27 -9.25
CA ALA A 131 3.98 10.75 -9.06
C ALA A 131 3.57 10.75 -7.57
N ALA A 132 4.45 10.27 -6.68
CA ALA A 132 4.21 10.29 -5.24
C ALA A 132 4.06 11.73 -4.70
N CYS A 133 4.94 12.64 -5.09
CA CYS A 133 4.87 14.04 -4.67
C CYS A 133 3.61 14.76 -5.18
N PHE A 134 3.13 14.44 -6.39
CA PHE A 134 1.89 15.02 -6.90
C PHE A 134 0.67 14.57 -6.10
N LEU A 135 0.61 13.30 -5.68
CA LEU A 135 -0.49 12.85 -4.83
C LEU A 135 -0.52 13.58 -3.49
N ASP A 136 0.65 13.73 -2.86
CA ASP A 136 0.79 14.47 -1.60
C ASP A 136 0.41 15.95 -1.77
N SER A 137 0.89 16.60 -2.83
CA SER A 137 0.56 17.99 -3.13
C SER A 137 -0.92 18.18 -3.41
N MET A 138 -1.57 17.29 -4.18
CA MET A 138 -3.01 17.34 -4.43
C MET A 138 -3.81 17.20 -3.13
N ALA A 139 -3.43 16.27 -2.25
CA ALA A 139 -4.07 16.12 -0.96
C ALA A 139 -3.88 17.37 -0.08
N THR A 140 -2.68 17.95 -0.04
CA THR A 140 -2.37 19.18 0.71
C THR A 140 -3.20 20.38 0.23
N LEU A 141 -3.39 20.50 -1.07
CA LEU A 141 -4.19 21.57 -1.69
C LEU A 141 -5.69 21.30 -1.66
N GLY A 142 -6.14 20.16 -1.13
CA GLY A 142 -7.55 19.77 -1.09
C GLY A 142 -8.12 19.39 -2.47
N VAL A 143 -7.27 19.09 -3.44
CA VAL A 143 -7.70 18.62 -4.76
C VAL A 143 -8.13 17.15 -4.67
N PRO A 144 -9.32 16.78 -5.17
CA PRO A 144 -9.77 15.40 -5.24
C PRO A 144 -8.93 14.57 -6.23
N GLY A 145 -7.72 14.20 -5.83
CA GLY A 145 -6.72 13.51 -6.65
C GLY A 145 -6.56 12.05 -6.24
N PHE A 146 -6.65 11.15 -7.21
CA PHE A 146 -6.58 9.70 -6.98
C PHE A 146 -5.49 9.09 -7.86
N GLY A 147 -4.56 8.35 -7.23
CA GLY A 147 -3.53 7.63 -7.96
C GLY A 147 -3.98 6.23 -8.36
N TYR A 148 -3.54 5.79 -9.53
CA TYR A 148 -3.77 4.43 -10.03
C TYR A 148 -2.48 3.85 -10.57
N GLY A 149 -2.12 2.64 -10.14
CA GLY A 149 -0.89 2.00 -10.55
C GLY A 149 -0.86 0.49 -10.34
N ILE A 150 0.33 -0.07 -10.42
CA ILE A 150 0.57 -1.51 -10.25
C ILE A 150 1.11 -1.76 -8.84
N ASN A 151 0.54 -2.74 -8.17
CA ASN A 151 0.99 -3.22 -6.88
C ASN A 151 2.07 -4.30 -7.08
N TYR A 152 3.29 -3.86 -7.37
CA TYR A 152 4.40 -4.76 -7.60
C TYR A 152 4.66 -5.68 -6.41
N GLU A 153 4.93 -6.95 -6.66
CA GLU A 153 5.29 -7.92 -5.63
C GLU A 153 6.66 -7.61 -5.01
N TYR A 154 7.56 -7.11 -5.84
CA TYR A 154 8.92 -6.71 -5.42
C TYR A 154 9.10 -5.22 -5.65
N GLY A 155 9.78 -4.56 -4.71
CA GLY A 155 10.25 -3.19 -4.89
C GLY A 155 11.46 -3.11 -5.83
N LEU A 156 12.09 -1.93 -5.91
CA LEU A 156 13.38 -1.79 -6.53
C LEU A 156 14.37 -2.75 -5.83
N PHE A 157 15.21 -3.43 -6.61
CA PHE A 157 16.11 -4.46 -6.08
C PHE A 157 16.95 -3.99 -4.89
N ARG A 158 17.24 -4.93 -3.98
CA ARG A 158 18.15 -4.72 -2.86
C ARG A 158 19.58 -4.98 -3.27
N GLN A 159 20.48 -4.02 -2.99
CA GLN A 159 21.89 -4.16 -3.30
C GLN A 159 22.64 -4.91 -2.20
N GLN A 160 23.48 -5.86 -2.59
CA GLN A 160 24.45 -6.53 -1.72
C GLN A 160 25.84 -6.45 -2.33
N ILE A 161 26.87 -6.33 -1.49
CA ILE A 161 28.25 -6.43 -1.93
C ILE A 161 28.76 -7.85 -1.63
N ARG A 162 29.12 -8.58 -2.67
CA ARG A 162 29.74 -9.92 -2.55
C ARG A 162 31.09 -9.92 -3.28
N ARG A 163 32.14 -10.24 -2.56
CA ARG A 163 33.53 -10.27 -3.11
C ARG A 163 33.93 -8.99 -3.84
N GLY A 164 33.50 -7.83 -3.33
CA GLY A 164 33.80 -6.52 -3.93
C GLY A 164 32.91 -6.10 -5.09
N TYR A 165 31.94 -6.92 -5.49
CA TYR A 165 31.00 -6.63 -6.58
C TYR A 165 29.59 -6.45 -6.06
N GLN A 166 28.83 -5.57 -6.71
CA GLN A 166 27.40 -5.42 -6.46
C GLN A 166 26.65 -6.66 -6.97
N VAL A 167 25.73 -7.16 -6.15
CA VAL A 167 24.79 -8.21 -6.48
C VAL A 167 23.38 -7.71 -6.16
N GLU A 168 22.48 -7.85 -7.11
CA GLU A 168 21.08 -7.47 -6.98
C GLU A 168 20.28 -8.61 -6.39
N MET A 169 19.44 -8.29 -5.41
CA MET A 169 18.57 -9.26 -4.74
C MET A 169 17.13 -8.76 -4.78
N PRO A 170 16.14 -9.67 -4.89
CA PRO A 170 14.74 -9.28 -4.81
C PRO A 170 14.44 -8.54 -3.51
N ASP A 171 13.72 -7.44 -3.61
CA ASP A 171 13.25 -6.69 -2.46
C ASP A 171 11.80 -7.07 -2.15
N HIS A 172 11.62 -7.87 -1.11
CA HIS A 172 10.32 -8.36 -0.67
C HIS A 172 9.64 -7.34 0.28
N TRP A 173 9.40 -6.13 -0.19
CA TRP A 173 8.81 -5.06 0.63
C TRP A 173 7.43 -5.41 1.22
N ARG A 174 6.71 -6.38 0.64
CA ARG A 174 5.40 -6.89 1.08
C ARG A 174 5.46 -8.26 1.77
N MET A 175 6.59 -8.66 2.36
CA MET A 175 6.71 -10.00 2.97
C MET A 175 5.63 -10.31 3.99
N GLU A 176 5.16 -9.29 4.72
CA GLU A 176 4.08 -9.38 5.69
C GLU A 176 3.07 -8.27 5.39
N ASP A 177 2.02 -8.50 4.71
CA ASP A 177 0.95 -7.55 4.33
C ASP A 177 1.15 -6.10 4.84
N SER A 178 1.40 -5.16 3.92
CA SER A 178 1.64 -3.76 4.29
C SER A 178 0.51 -3.20 5.17
N PRO A 179 0.80 -2.60 6.33
CA PRO A 179 -0.23 -2.04 7.18
C PRO A 179 -0.97 -0.85 6.53
N TRP A 180 -0.39 -0.24 5.51
CA TRP A 180 -0.97 0.91 4.81
C TRP A 180 -1.99 0.54 3.75
N GLN A 181 -1.97 -0.70 3.25
CA GLN A 181 -2.85 -1.14 2.18
C GLN A 181 -4.13 -1.77 2.71
N VAL A 182 -5.26 -1.39 2.12
CA VAL A 182 -6.57 -2.01 2.36
C VAL A 182 -7.00 -2.72 1.09
N GLU A 183 -7.17 -4.03 1.17
CA GLU A 183 -7.66 -4.82 0.04
C GLU A 183 -9.13 -4.53 -0.25
N MET A 184 -9.43 -4.18 -1.49
CA MET A 184 -10.78 -3.85 -1.98
C MET A 184 -11.30 -4.94 -2.91
N SER A 185 -11.40 -6.18 -2.42
CA SER A 185 -11.77 -7.36 -3.22
C SER A 185 -13.12 -7.21 -3.94
N ARG A 186 -14.04 -6.38 -3.43
CA ARG A 186 -15.34 -6.10 -4.06
C ARG A 186 -15.21 -5.33 -5.37
N ASP A 187 -14.12 -4.58 -5.53
CA ASP A 187 -13.81 -3.76 -6.70
C ASP A 187 -12.88 -4.50 -7.68
N ALA A 188 -12.74 -5.81 -7.53
CA ALA A 188 -11.89 -6.61 -8.43
C ALA A 188 -12.38 -6.53 -9.88
N LEU A 189 -11.43 -6.40 -10.80
CA LEU A 189 -11.68 -6.30 -12.23
C LEU A 189 -11.31 -7.62 -12.92
N TYR A 190 -12.19 -8.08 -13.80
CA TYR A 190 -11.96 -9.26 -14.63
C TYR A 190 -11.55 -8.78 -16.02
N ILE A 191 -10.30 -8.97 -16.38
CA ILE A 191 -9.69 -8.42 -17.58
C ILE A 191 -9.38 -9.55 -18.55
N PRO A 192 -10.11 -9.67 -19.67
CA PRO A 192 -9.75 -10.64 -20.70
C PRO A 192 -8.45 -10.19 -21.38
N VAL A 193 -7.54 -11.14 -21.57
CA VAL A 193 -6.22 -10.91 -22.18
C VAL A 193 -5.86 -12.10 -23.08
N TYR A 194 -4.91 -11.86 -23.99
CA TYR A 194 -4.44 -12.86 -24.97
C TYR A 194 -5.55 -13.27 -25.96
N GLY A 195 -5.44 -14.47 -26.50
CA GLY A 195 -6.37 -14.98 -27.49
C GLY A 195 -6.07 -14.47 -28.90
N ARG A 196 -7.00 -14.74 -29.80
CA ARG A 196 -6.95 -14.37 -31.20
C ARG A 196 -8.30 -13.81 -31.66
N VAL A 197 -8.28 -12.91 -32.60
CA VAL A 197 -9.49 -12.43 -33.27
C VAL A 197 -9.71 -13.29 -34.50
N GLU A 198 -10.90 -13.86 -34.62
CA GLU A 198 -11.36 -14.58 -35.81
C GLU A 198 -12.34 -13.68 -36.58
N ASP A 199 -12.14 -13.60 -37.88
CA ASP A 199 -13.06 -12.90 -38.76
C ASP A 199 -14.41 -13.64 -38.78
N GLY A 200 -15.47 -12.87 -38.67
CA GLY A 200 -16.84 -13.39 -38.67
C GLY A 200 -17.78 -12.38 -39.29
N VAL A 201 -18.99 -12.85 -39.61
CA VAL A 201 -20.09 -12.02 -40.06
C VAL A 201 -21.31 -12.26 -39.17
N ASP A 202 -22.09 -11.23 -38.93
CA ASP A 202 -23.39 -11.37 -38.26
C ASP A 202 -24.48 -11.95 -39.18
N ARG A 203 -25.71 -12.06 -38.66
CA ARG A 203 -26.84 -12.60 -39.42
C ARG A 203 -27.23 -11.75 -40.63
N ASP A 204 -26.86 -10.48 -40.62
CA ASP A 204 -27.18 -9.50 -41.66
C ASP A 204 -26.03 -9.38 -42.66
N GLY A 205 -24.93 -10.14 -42.50
CA GLY A 205 -23.78 -10.14 -43.40
C GLY A 205 -22.74 -9.06 -43.09
N ASN A 206 -22.87 -8.30 -41.98
CA ASN A 206 -21.90 -7.31 -41.59
C ASN A 206 -20.69 -7.95 -40.91
N TYR A 207 -19.52 -7.34 -41.08
CA TYR A 207 -18.29 -7.77 -40.39
C TYR A 207 -18.45 -7.74 -38.87
N ASN A 208 -18.31 -8.90 -38.24
CA ASN A 208 -18.46 -9.08 -36.80
C ASN A 208 -17.36 -10.01 -36.27
N PRO A 209 -16.17 -9.49 -35.99
CA PRO A 209 -15.05 -10.28 -35.49
C PRO A 209 -15.33 -10.82 -34.09
N MET A 210 -14.89 -12.06 -33.83
CA MET A 210 -15.00 -12.72 -32.53
C MET A 210 -13.64 -12.84 -31.88
N TRP A 211 -13.56 -12.47 -30.60
CA TRP A 211 -12.36 -12.66 -29.80
C TRP A 211 -12.42 -14.04 -29.12
N MET A 212 -11.54 -14.93 -29.53
CA MET A 212 -11.51 -16.33 -29.13
C MET A 212 -10.29 -16.65 -28.26
N GLU A 213 -10.38 -17.72 -27.45
CA GLU A 213 -9.27 -18.26 -26.66
C GLU A 213 -8.62 -17.25 -25.67
N TRP A 214 -9.36 -16.25 -25.25
CA TRP A 214 -8.89 -15.29 -24.25
C TRP A 214 -8.79 -15.95 -22.85
N ARG A 215 -7.97 -15.38 -22.01
CA ARG A 215 -7.84 -15.74 -20.59
C ARG A 215 -8.22 -14.55 -19.74
N ILE A 216 -8.71 -14.82 -18.51
CA ILE A 216 -9.02 -13.75 -17.57
C ILE A 216 -7.87 -13.56 -16.61
N LEU A 217 -7.40 -12.32 -16.50
CA LEU A 217 -6.65 -11.83 -15.34
C LEU A 217 -7.61 -11.15 -14.38
N VAL A 218 -7.39 -11.36 -13.09
CA VAL A 218 -8.14 -10.67 -12.03
C VAL A 218 -7.25 -9.57 -11.45
N GLY A 219 -7.68 -8.34 -11.62
CA GLY A 219 -7.04 -7.18 -11.00
C GLY A 219 -7.66 -6.94 -9.62
N VAL A 220 -6.95 -7.21 -8.55
CA VAL A 220 -7.40 -6.95 -7.18
C VAL A 220 -6.81 -5.61 -6.72
N PRO A 221 -7.65 -4.60 -6.42
CA PRO A 221 -7.17 -3.30 -5.96
C PRO A 221 -6.85 -3.29 -4.46
N TYR A 222 -5.82 -2.53 -4.13
CA TYR A 222 -5.38 -2.20 -2.78
C TYR A 222 -5.31 -0.68 -2.65
N ASP A 223 -6.09 -0.12 -1.74
CA ASP A 223 -6.13 1.31 -1.48
C ASP A 223 -5.16 1.68 -0.36
N MET A 224 -4.32 2.67 -0.63
CA MET A 224 -3.37 3.24 0.30
C MET A 224 -3.75 4.72 0.54
N PRO A 225 -4.03 5.14 1.78
CA PRO A 225 -4.37 6.52 2.06
C PRO A 225 -3.18 7.45 1.81
N VAL A 226 -3.46 8.60 1.21
CA VAL A 226 -2.51 9.68 0.95
C VAL A 226 -3.02 10.93 1.66
N ILE A 227 -2.35 11.29 2.75
CA ILE A 227 -2.72 12.44 3.56
C ILE A 227 -2.03 13.71 3.06
N GLY A 228 -2.76 14.83 3.02
CA GLY A 228 -2.19 16.15 2.83
C GLY A 228 -1.68 16.75 4.12
N TYR A 229 -0.71 17.64 4.02
CA TYR A 229 -0.18 18.38 5.17
C TYR A 229 -1.30 19.14 5.91
N GLY A 230 -1.31 19.03 7.23
CA GLY A 230 -2.34 19.63 8.10
C GLY A 230 -3.66 18.84 8.16
N ALA A 231 -3.68 17.60 7.73
CA ALA A 231 -4.74 16.60 7.94
C ALA A 231 -6.15 17.01 7.47
N LYS A 232 -6.28 17.90 6.48
CA LYS A 232 -7.58 18.33 5.97
C LYS A 232 -8.19 17.38 4.95
N THR A 233 -7.36 16.69 4.22
CA THR A 233 -7.74 15.84 3.09
C THR A 233 -6.93 14.56 3.10
N VAL A 234 -7.61 13.43 2.95
CA VAL A 234 -6.99 12.14 2.72
C VAL A 234 -7.57 11.54 1.44
N ASN A 235 -6.75 11.54 0.39
CA ASN A 235 -7.03 10.88 -0.87
C ASN A 235 -6.58 9.41 -0.81
N TYR A 236 -6.53 8.70 -1.94
CA TYR A 236 -5.95 7.36 -1.99
C TYR A 236 -5.11 7.14 -3.25
N LEU A 237 -4.18 6.22 -3.12
CA LEU A 237 -3.47 5.56 -4.20
C LEU A 237 -4.02 4.14 -4.31
N ARG A 238 -4.63 3.79 -5.45
CA ARG A 238 -5.15 2.45 -5.76
C ARG A 238 -4.16 1.69 -6.62
N LEU A 239 -3.64 0.61 -6.05
CA LEU A 239 -2.66 -0.25 -6.71
C LEU A 239 -3.29 -1.62 -7.01
N TYR A 240 -3.17 -2.09 -8.26
CA TYR A 240 -3.75 -3.35 -8.69
C TYR A 240 -2.71 -4.47 -8.69
N THR A 241 -3.03 -5.57 -8.02
CA THR A 241 -2.30 -6.83 -8.14
C THR A 241 -2.97 -7.70 -9.19
N ALA A 242 -2.22 -8.21 -10.15
CA ALA A 242 -2.74 -9.17 -11.13
C ALA A 242 -2.65 -10.60 -10.58
N SER A 243 -3.75 -11.34 -10.68
CA SER A 243 -3.84 -12.75 -10.30
C SER A 243 -4.49 -13.56 -11.42
N SER A 244 -4.12 -14.83 -11.57
CA SER A 244 -4.85 -15.72 -12.47
C SER A 244 -6.19 -16.14 -11.85
N THR A 245 -7.18 -16.47 -12.67
CA THR A 245 -8.52 -16.89 -12.23
C THR A 245 -8.51 -18.09 -11.26
N ALA A 246 -7.51 -18.97 -11.36
CA ALA A 246 -7.34 -20.09 -10.45
C ALA A 246 -6.99 -19.64 -9.00
N CYS A 247 -6.46 -18.43 -8.82
CA CYS A 247 -6.10 -17.86 -7.53
C CYS A 247 -7.17 -16.96 -6.91
N ALA A 248 -8.11 -16.44 -7.69
CA ALA A 248 -9.11 -15.48 -7.20
C ALA A 248 -10.21 -16.15 -6.34
N ALA A 249 -10.28 -17.47 -6.29
CA ALA A 249 -11.39 -18.21 -5.66
C ALA A 249 -11.23 -18.52 -4.16
N GLY A 250 -10.19 -17.99 -3.46
CA GLY A 250 -10.12 -18.22 -2.01
C GLY A 250 -8.78 -17.89 -1.32
N PRO A 251 -8.81 -17.77 0.00
CA PRO A 251 -7.65 -17.38 0.82
C PRO A 251 -6.49 -18.39 0.83
N ARG A 252 -6.63 -19.54 0.17
CA ARG A 252 -5.59 -20.59 0.11
C ARG A 252 -4.53 -20.38 -0.97
N CYS A 253 -4.73 -19.49 -1.91
CA CYS A 253 -3.79 -19.32 -3.03
C CYS A 253 -2.52 -18.53 -2.64
N ARG A 254 -2.55 -17.76 -1.58
CA ARG A 254 -1.36 -17.03 -1.07
C ARG A 254 -0.22 -17.95 -0.61
N ARG A 255 -0.49 -19.24 -0.31
CA ARG A 255 0.53 -20.18 0.19
C ARG A 255 1.27 -20.97 -0.89
N SER A 256 0.77 -21.06 -2.13
CA SER A 256 1.40 -21.87 -3.17
C SER A 256 2.50 -21.16 -3.96
N ALA A 257 2.50 -19.83 -4.02
CA ALA A 257 3.54 -19.05 -4.70
C ALA A 257 4.91 -19.13 -3.98
N HIS A 258 4.93 -19.31 -2.65
CA HIS A 258 6.16 -19.37 -1.87
C HIS A 258 6.91 -20.72 -1.89
N ARG A 259 6.40 -21.76 -2.57
CA ARG A 259 7.03 -23.11 -2.57
C ARG A 259 7.76 -23.49 -3.84
N ARG A 260 7.96 -22.61 -4.82
CA ARG A 260 8.90 -22.92 -5.90
C ARG A 260 10.31 -22.61 -5.43
N ARG A 261 10.96 -23.61 -4.79
CA ARG A 261 12.39 -23.60 -4.51
C ARG A 261 13.13 -23.34 -5.83
N ALA A 262 13.98 -22.31 -5.81
CA ALA A 262 14.97 -22.15 -6.86
C ALA A 262 15.80 -23.45 -6.95
N PRO A 263 16.10 -23.94 -8.16
CA PRO A 263 16.97 -25.09 -8.29
C PRO A 263 18.35 -24.78 -7.70
N ALA A 264 18.87 -25.72 -6.93
CA ALA A 264 20.22 -25.63 -6.39
C ALA A 264 21.24 -25.47 -7.52
N PRO A 265 22.28 -24.64 -7.37
CA PRO A 265 23.31 -24.52 -8.39
C PRO A 265 24.04 -25.86 -8.55
N THR A 266 23.96 -26.41 -9.74
CA THR A 266 24.71 -27.60 -10.16
C THR A 266 26.19 -27.30 -10.00
N ALA A 267 26.89 -28.06 -9.17
CA ALA A 267 28.33 -28.01 -9.03
C ALA A 267 28.97 -28.38 -10.37
N ALA A 268 29.61 -27.42 -11.01
CA ALA A 268 30.44 -27.68 -12.17
C ALA A 268 31.61 -28.57 -11.75
N ARG A 269 31.63 -29.82 -12.22
CA ARG A 269 32.78 -30.69 -12.12
C ARG A 269 33.93 -30.08 -12.94
N ARG A 270 35.04 -29.80 -12.24
CA ARG A 270 36.33 -29.51 -12.89
C ARG A 270 36.83 -30.78 -13.56
N ARG A 271 37.20 -30.67 -14.80
CA ARG A 271 38.31 -31.38 -15.44
C ARG A 271 39.25 -30.35 -16.04
#